data_c5aabaca0bf8ff40cda4f0a0354d53b4
#
_entry.id   c5aabaca0bf8ff40cda4f0a0354d53b4
#
_cell.length_a   1.000
_cell.length_b   1.000
_cell.length_c   1.000
_cell.angle_alpha   90.00
_cell.angle_beta   90.00
_cell.angle_gamma   90.00
#
_symmetry.space_group_name_H-M   'P 1'
#
loop_
_entity.id
_entity.type
_entity.pdbx_description
1 polymer ?
#
loop_
_entity_poly.entity_id
_entity_poly.type
_entity_poly.pdbx_seq_one_letter_code
_entity_poly.pdbx_strand_id
1 'polypeptide(L)'
;MEDNDILVVHKHAGMAVQNARMGQMDLEHALLNYLAKQARAETPGQARTQIPYLAVVHRLDQPVEGVLVFAKNKDAAGKLGRQVKDGTMKKEYLAVCEGKIEKQGVQKFENFLVKDGRSNTSRVVQPGTAGAKKAVLEYEVIRTLENRTLVQIHLGTGRHHQIRVQFSHAGYPLAGDAKYGAKEKGSLALCCLLYTSPSPRDGLLSR
;
A
#
# COMPACT_ATOMS: atom_id res chain seq x y z
N MET A 1 13.15 -10.20 1.35
CA MET A 1 14.49 -9.65 1.01
C MET A 1 14.90 -8.70 2.12
N GLU A 2 16.13 -8.79 2.58
CA GLU A 2 16.64 -7.97 3.68
C GLU A 2 18.11 -7.62 3.43
N ASP A 3 18.50 -6.40 3.79
CA ASP A 3 19.89 -5.95 3.85
C ASP A 3 20.12 -5.04 5.08
N ASN A 4 21.21 -4.26 5.10
CA ASN A 4 21.50 -3.37 6.24
C ASN A 4 20.58 -2.14 6.30
N ASP A 5 19.96 -1.75 5.19
CA ASP A 5 19.21 -0.53 5.04
C ASP A 5 17.70 -0.74 5.02
N ILE A 6 17.24 -1.83 4.37
CA ILE A 6 15.83 -2.07 4.12
C ILE A 6 15.41 -3.51 4.43
N LEU A 7 14.14 -3.66 4.75
CA LEU A 7 13.44 -4.93 4.88
C LEU A 7 12.22 -4.91 3.95
N VAL A 8 12.19 -5.81 2.97
CA VAL A 8 11.07 -5.98 2.03
C VAL A 8 10.31 -7.24 2.40
N VAL A 9 9.01 -7.09 2.62
CA VAL A 9 8.15 -8.18 3.07
C VAL A 9 6.88 -8.26 2.22
N HIS A 10 6.32 -9.45 2.11
CA HIS A 10 4.97 -9.67 1.61
C HIS A 10 4.00 -9.63 2.79
N LYS A 11 3.11 -8.63 2.80
CA LYS A 11 2.04 -8.51 3.78
C LYS A 11 0.84 -9.34 3.33
N HIS A 12 0.37 -10.27 4.15
CA HIS A 12 -0.87 -11.00 3.90
C HIS A 12 -2.11 -10.12 4.13
N ALA A 13 -3.19 -10.43 3.41
CA ALA A 13 -4.49 -9.82 3.66
C ALA A 13 -4.95 -10.08 5.11
N GLY A 14 -5.65 -9.10 5.70
CA GLY A 14 -6.14 -9.18 7.08
C GLY A 14 -5.17 -8.67 8.15
N MET A 15 -3.86 -8.60 7.86
CA MET A 15 -2.87 -8.05 8.79
C MET A 15 -2.78 -6.52 8.67
N ALA A 16 -2.87 -5.80 9.77
CA ALA A 16 -2.60 -4.36 9.80
C ALA A 16 -1.09 -4.11 9.73
N VAL A 17 -0.68 -3.03 9.04
CA VAL A 17 0.72 -2.58 9.07
C VAL A 17 1.06 -1.99 10.43
N GLN A 18 0.18 -1.14 10.95
CA GLN A 18 0.24 -0.53 12.28
C GLN A 18 -1.16 -0.54 12.87
N ASN A 19 -1.31 -1.01 14.10
CA ASN A 19 -2.57 -1.02 14.81
C ASN A 19 -2.67 0.17 15.78
N ALA A 20 -3.84 0.78 15.80
CA ALA A 20 -4.16 1.80 16.81
C ALA A 20 -4.58 1.19 18.16
N ARG A 21 -4.84 -0.12 18.21
CA ARG A 21 -5.31 -0.82 19.42
C ARG A 21 -4.15 -1.50 20.12
N MET A 22 -3.94 -1.18 21.38
CA MET A 22 -2.96 -1.86 22.23
C MET A 22 -3.27 -3.36 22.34
N GLY A 23 -2.23 -4.19 22.33
CA GLY A 23 -2.33 -5.63 22.50
C GLY A 23 -2.67 -6.45 21.25
N GLN A 24 -2.90 -5.82 20.12
CA GLN A 24 -3.03 -6.54 18.85
C GLN A 24 -1.72 -6.50 18.07
N MET A 25 -1.22 -7.70 17.72
CA MET A 25 -0.03 -7.84 16.89
C MET A 25 -0.30 -7.25 15.49
N ASP A 26 0.61 -6.42 15.01
CA ASP A 26 0.63 -5.91 13.66
C ASP A 26 1.97 -6.23 12.99
N LEU A 27 2.10 -5.88 11.72
CA LEU A 27 3.29 -6.20 10.95
C LEU A 27 4.53 -5.50 11.49
N GLU A 28 4.42 -4.23 11.91
CA GLU A 28 5.56 -3.48 12.47
C GLU A 28 6.10 -4.16 13.74
N HIS A 29 5.23 -4.52 14.69
CA HIS A 29 5.64 -5.20 15.91
C HIS A 29 6.19 -6.62 15.63
N ALA A 30 5.62 -7.36 14.69
CA ALA A 30 6.14 -8.65 14.28
C ALA A 30 7.56 -8.55 13.71
N LEU A 31 7.83 -7.53 12.88
CA LEU A 31 9.14 -7.28 12.29
C LEU A 31 10.16 -6.78 13.32
N LEU A 32 9.75 -5.91 14.26
CA LEU A 32 10.61 -5.50 15.38
C LEU A 32 11.03 -6.70 16.23
N ASN A 33 10.11 -7.62 16.54
CA ASN A 33 10.42 -8.85 17.25
C ASN A 33 11.37 -9.76 16.47
N TYR A 34 11.19 -9.85 15.14
CA TYR A 34 12.09 -10.60 14.27
C TYR A 34 13.50 -10.03 14.30
N LEU A 35 13.68 -8.72 14.11
CA LEU A 35 14.98 -8.05 14.15
C LEU A 35 15.64 -8.16 15.53
N ALA A 36 14.85 -8.09 16.62
CA ALA A 36 15.38 -8.28 17.97
C ALA A 36 15.90 -9.70 18.20
N LYS A 37 15.24 -10.73 17.63
CA LYS A 37 15.73 -12.11 17.69
C LYS A 37 17.01 -12.30 16.90
N GLN A 38 17.12 -11.74 15.70
CA GLN A 38 18.35 -11.78 14.90
C GLN A 38 19.53 -11.15 15.67
N ALA A 39 19.35 -9.94 16.20
CA ALA A 39 20.38 -9.24 16.94
C ALA A 39 20.87 -10.02 18.17
N ARG A 40 19.99 -10.79 18.84
CA ARG A 40 20.38 -11.69 19.96
C ARG A 40 21.16 -12.90 19.48
N ALA A 41 20.82 -13.47 18.33
CA ALA A 41 21.53 -14.63 17.77
C ALA A 41 22.96 -14.27 17.33
N GLU A 42 23.17 -13.05 16.81
CA GLU A 42 24.47 -12.55 16.38
C GLU A 42 25.43 -12.20 17.53
N THR A 43 24.88 -11.89 18.73
CA THR A 43 25.67 -11.51 19.91
C THR A 43 25.21 -12.26 21.16
N PRO A 44 25.50 -13.58 21.27
CA PRO A 44 25.14 -14.37 22.43
C PRO A 44 25.83 -13.82 23.71
N GLY A 45 25.06 -13.68 24.80
CA GLY A 45 25.59 -13.23 26.10
C GLY A 45 25.63 -11.72 26.31
N GLN A 46 25.33 -10.90 25.32
CA GLN A 46 25.17 -9.45 25.51
C GLN A 46 23.70 -9.09 25.70
N ALA A 47 23.37 -8.49 26.85
CA ALA A 47 22.04 -7.93 27.07
C ALA A 47 21.87 -6.68 26.20
N ARG A 48 21.34 -6.83 24.98
CA ARG A 48 20.91 -5.68 24.18
C ARG A 48 19.56 -5.19 24.68
N THR A 49 19.55 -4.04 25.31
CA THR A 49 18.34 -3.33 25.79
C THR A 49 17.73 -2.43 24.70
N GLN A 50 18.40 -2.26 23.56
CA GLN A 50 17.90 -1.39 22.51
C GLN A 50 16.93 -2.09 21.57
N ILE A 51 15.75 -1.49 21.42
CA ILE A 51 14.78 -1.87 20.42
C ILE A 51 15.37 -1.57 19.03
N PRO A 52 15.37 -2.54 18.08
CA PRO A 52 15.85 -2.30 16.73
C PRO A 52 15.08 -1.13 16.07
N TYR A 53 15.79 -0.35 15.26
CA TYR A 53 15.11 0.69 14.48
C TYR A 53 14.36 0.06 13.31
N LEU A 54 13.10 0.44 13.16
CA LEU A 54 12.28 0.12 12.00
C LEU A 54 11.35 1.30 11.69
N ALA A 55 11.33 1.74 10.46
CA ALA A 55 10.46 2.83 10.02
C ALA A 55 9.49 2.37 8.94
N VAL A 56 8.21 2.66 9.17
CA VAL A 56 7.13 2.46 8.21
C VAL A 56 7.07 3.68 7.29
N VAL A 57 7.55 3.53 6.04
CA VAL A 57 7.59 4.64 5.07
C VAL A 57 6.28 4.78 4.27
N HIS A 58 5.52 3.72 4.15
CA HIS A 58 4.18 3.69 3.53
C HIS A 58 3.38 2.51 4.06
N ARG A 59 2.07 2.50 3.78
CA ARG A 59 1.14 1.50 4.31
C ARG A 59 0.23 0.94 3.22
N LEU A 60 -0.20 -0.30 3.42
CA LEU A 60 -1.34 -0.90 2.77
C LEU A 60 -2.50 -1.00 3.77
N ASP A 61 -3.73 -0.90 3.28
CA ASP A 61 -4.92 -1.13 4.10
C ASP A 61 -4.91 -2.56 4.65
N GLN A 62 -5.55 -2.79 5.79
CA GLN A 62 -5.56 -4.09 6.45
C GLN A 62 -5.98 -5.24 5.51
N PRO A 63 -7.08 -5.16 4.71
CA PRO A 63 -7.49 -6.24 3.82
C PRO A 63 -6.64 -6.37 2.55
N VAL A 64 -5.76 -5.41 2.25
CA VAL A 64 -4.92 -5.43 1.04
C VAL A 64 -3.67 -6.26 1.31
N GLU A 65 -3.33 -7.15 0.38
CA GLU A 65 -2.06 -7.86 0.41
C GLU A 65 -1.01 -7.23 -0.51
N GLY A 66 0.24 -7.66 -0.38
CA GLY A 66 1.31 -7.27 -1.30
C GLY A 66 2.60 -6.83 -0.63
N VAL A 67 3.49 -6.31 -1.45
CA VAL A 67 4.85 -5.96 -1.05
C VAL A 67 4.88 -4.66 -0.25
N LEU A 68 5.67 -4.65 0.82
CA LEU A 68 5.97 -3.49 1.67
C LEU A 68 7.47 -3.36 1.91
N VAL A 69 7.94 -2.12 1.93
CA VAL A 69 9.33 -1.76 2.27
C VAL A 69 9.37 -1.02 3.60
N PHE A 70 10.27 -1.45 4.47
CA PHE A 70 10.59 -0.80 5.74
C PHE A 70 12.05 -0.37 5.75
N ALA A 71 12.36 0.74 6.42
CA ALA A 71 13.74 1.17 6.61
C ALA A 71 14.29 0.67 7.95
N LYS A 72 15.51 0.13 7.94
CA LYS A 72 16.20 -0.39 9.13
C LYS A 72 17.10 0.64 9.81
N ASN A 73 17.25 1.83 9.21
CA ASN A 73 17.99 2.96 9.79
C ASN A 73 17.39 4.31 9.34
N LYS A 74 17.82 5.39 10.01
CA LYS A 74 17.27 6.76 9.78
C LYS A 74 17.63 7.32 8.40
N ASP A 75 18.78 7.00 7.85
CA ASP A 75 19.20 7.47 6.53
C ASP A 75 18.33 6.86 5.43
N ALA A 76 18.15 5.54 5.45
CA ALA A 76 17.24 4.83 4.54
C ALA A 76 15.79 5.33 4.68
N ALA A 77 15.33 5.58 5.92
CA ALA A 77 13.99 6.15 6.15
C ALA A 77 13.83 7.53 5.51
N GLY A 78 14.84 8.38 5.64
CA GLY A 78 14.86 9.71 5.02
C GLY A 78 14.86 9.65 3.49
N LYS A 79 15.65 8.75 2.89
CA LYS A 79 15.72 8.54 1.43
C LYS A 79 14.39 8.01 0.88
N LEU A 80 13.86 6.95 1.46
CA LEU A 80 12.56 6.36 1.07
C LEU A 80 11.41 7.35 1.29
N GLY A 81 11.41 8.09 2.39
CA GLY A 81 10.40 9.12 2.67
C GLY A 81 10.38 10.24 1.61
N ARG A 82 11.55 10.67 1.12
CA ARG A 82 11.65 11.60 -0.02
C ARG A 82 11.04 11.02 -1.28
N GLN A 83 11.39 9.78 -1.65
CA GLN A 83 10.86 9.11 -2.84
C GLN A 83 9.33 8.93 -2.80
N VAL A 84 8.76 8.71 -1.60
CA VAL A 84 7.30 8.68 -1.42
C VAL A 84 6.70 10.07 -1.62
N LYS A 85 7.37 11.13 -1.10
CA LYS A 85 6.89 12.51 -1.15
C LYS A 85 6.94 13.10 -2.56
N ASP A 86 8.01 12.87 -3.30
CA ASP A 86 8.22 13.40 -4.65
C ASP A 86 7.65 12.51 -5.76
N GLY A 87 7.08 11.32 -5.38
CA GLY A 87 6.42 10.42 -6.31
C GLY A 87 7.36 9.60 -7.19
N THR A 88 8.67 9.57 -6.88
CA THR A 88 9.63 8.73 -7.60
C THR A 88 9.48 7.26 -7.24
N MET A 89 8.97 6.94 -6.04
CA MET A 89 8.55 5.59 -5.68
C MET A 89 7.23 5.25 -6.38
N LYS A 90 7.30 4.50 -7.47
CA LYS A 90 6.12 4.02 -8.21
C LYS A 90 5.47 2.86 -7.48
N LYS A 91 4.12 2.84 -7.50
CA LYS A 91 3.32 1.78 -6.88
C LYS A 91 2.40 1.18 -7.91
N GLU A 92 2.54 -0.12 -8.12
CA GLU A 92 1.73 -0.90 -9.04
C GLU A 92 0.87 -1.89 -8.28
N TYR A 93 -0.37 -2.03 -8.73
CA TYR A 93 -1.33 -2.94 -8.13
C TYR A 93 -2.01 -3.77 -9.20
N LEU A 94 -2.40 -4.99 -8.82
CA LEU A 94 -3.43 -5.74 -9.51
C LEU A 94 -4.72 -5.70 -8.71
N ALA A 95 -5.84 -5.55 -9.41
CA ALA A 95 -7.16 -5.64 -8.80
C ALA A 95 -8.11 -6.40 -9.71
N VAL A 96 -9.05 -7.12 -9.09
CA VAL A 96 -10.20 -7.67 -9.80
C VAL A 96 -11.42 -6.83 -9.47
N CYS A 97 -12.06 -6.28 -10.49
CA CYS A 97 -13.28 -5.50 -10.38
C CYS A 97 -14.51 -6.38 -10.70
N GLU A 98 -15.63 -6.12 -10.06
CA GLU A 98 -16.93 -6.65 -10.50
C GLU A 98 -17.40 -5.91 -11.76
N GLY A 99 -17.97 -6.64 -12.70
CA GLY A 99 -18.45 -6.11 -13.98
C GLY A 99 -17.39 -6.09 -15.08
N LYS A 100 -17.87 -5.77 -16.30
CA LYS A 100 -17.04 -5.65 -17.50
C LYS A 100 -16.60 -4.21 -17.69
N ILE A 101 -15.31 -3.97 -17.76
CA ILE A 101 -14.73 -2.70 -18.21
C ILE A 101 -14.31 -2.89 -19.66
N GLU A 102 -15.07 -2.30 -20.60
CA GLU A 102 -14.83 -2.46 -22.05
C GLU A 102 -13.79 -1.47 -22.61
N LYS A 103 -13.28 -0.56 -21.78
CA LYS A 103 -12.30 0.44 -22.20
C LYS A 103 -10.95 -0.20 -22.48
N GLN A 104 -10.36 0.16 -23.62
CA GLN A 104 -9.02 -0.29 -24.02
C GLN A 104 -7.97 0.81 -23.76
N GLY A 105 -6.72 0.38 -23.62
CA GLY A 105 -5.58 1.25 -23.34
C GLY A 105 -5.62 1.87 -21.94
N VAL A 106 -4.68 2.77 -21.70
CA VAL A 106 -4.53 3.43 -20.41
C VAL A 106 -5.71 4.36 -20.14
N GLN A 107 -6.38 4.12 -19.04
CA GLN A 107 -7.47 4.95 -18.52
C GLN A 107 -6.99 5.70 -17.29
N LYS A 108 -7.60 6.84 -17.00
CA LYS A 108 -7.25 7.66 -15.84
C LYS A 108 -8.48 7.96 -14.98
N PHE A 109 -8.33 7.80 -13.67
CA PHE A 109 -9.25 8.37 -12.69
C PHE A 109 -8.62 9.59 -12.03
N GLU A 110 -9.34 10.71 -12.07
CA GLU A 110 -8.98 11.93 -11.38
C GLU A 110 -10.20 12.46 -10.63
N ASN A 111 -10.15 12.39 -9.30
CA ASN A 111 -11.24 12.75 -8.41
C ASN A 111 -10.73 13.54 -7.21
N PHE A 112 -11.64 14.12 -6.45
CA PHE A 112 -11.37 14.68 -5.12
C PHE A 112 -11.97 13.76 -4.07
N LEU A 113 -11.17 13.38 -3.07
CA LEU A 113 -11.57 12.44 -2.02
C LEU A 113 -11.55 13.12 -0.65
N VAL A 114 -12.60 12.83 0.15
CA VAL A 114 -12.65 13.15 1.57
C VAL A 114 -12.70 11.86 2.37
N LYS A 115 -11.89 11.79 3.44
CA LYS A 115 -11.96 10.70 4.42
C LYS A 115 -13.01 11.03 5.47
N ASP A 116 -13.88 10.09 5.76
CA ASP A 116 -14.71 10.07 6.96
C ASP A 116 -14.01 9.25 8.05
N GLY A 117 -13.60 9.92 9.11
CA GLY A 117 -12.90 9.28 10.22
C GLY A 117 -13.79 8.38 11.08
N ARG A 118 -15.12 8.64 11.11
CA ARG A 118 -16.07 7.87 11.94
C ARG A 118 -16.34 6.49 11.34
N SER A 119 -16.64 6.47 10.04
CA SER A 119 -16.89 5.22 9.31
C SER A 119 -15.60 4.54 8.80
N ASN A 120 -14.44 5.20 8.91
CA ASN A 120 -13.18 4.81 8.30
C ASN A 120 -13.35 4.48 6.81
N THR A 121 -14.08 5.35 6.08
CA THR A 121 -14.29 5.28 4.64
C THR A 121 -13.75 6.53 3.95
N SER A 122 -13.71 6.51 2.62
CA SER A 122 -13.52 7.71 1.80
C SER A 122 -14.64 7.79 0.77
N ARG A 123 -14.90 9.00 0.28
CA ARG A 123 -15.90 9.23 -0.78
C ARG A 123 -15.40 10.25 -1.78
N VAL A 124 -15.86 10.13 -3.01
CA VAL A 124 -15.65 11.16 -4.05
C VAL A 124 -16.54 12.36 -3.74
N VAL A 125 -15.98 13.54 -3.89
CA VAL A 125 -16.66 14.82 -3.65
C VAL A 125 -16.32 15.83 -4.75
N GLN A 126 -17.07 16.92 -4.82
CA GLN A 126 -16.78 18.01 -5.74
C GLN A 126 -15.49 18.75 -5.36
N PRO A 127 -14.74 19.27 -6.35
CA PRO A 127 -13.64 20.19 -6.09
C PRO A 127 -14.08 21.35 -5.17
N GLY A 128 -13.20 21.76 -4.25
CA GLY A 128 -13.49 22.81 -3.29
C GLY A 128 -14.19 22.35 -2.00
N THR A 129 -14.65 21.11 -1.91
CA THR A 129 -15.19 20.57 -0.64
C THR A 129 -14.11 20.60 0.45
N ALA A 130 -14.47 21.04 1.64
CA ALA A 130 -13.55 21.14 2.79
C ALA A 130 -12.89 19.77 3.07
N GLY A 131 -11.56 19.74 3.19
CA GLY A 131 -10.78 18.54 3.42
C GLY A 131 -10.59 17.63 2.21
N ALA A 132 -11.12 18.01 1.04
CA ALA A 132 -10.95 17.26 -0.19
C ALA A 132 -9.49 17.27 -0.67
N LYS A 133 -9.02 16.12 -1.11
CA LYS A 133 -7.66 15.96 -1.65
C LYS A 133 -7.74 15.35 -3.05
N LYS A 134 -7.00 15.92 -4.00
CA LYS A 134 -6.89 15.36 -5.35
C LYS A 134 -6.31 13.95 -5.29
N ALA A 135 -6.92 13.03 -6.04
CA ALA A 135 -6.57 11.62 -6.16
C ALA A 135 -6.47 11.24 -7.63
N VAL A 136 -5.33 10.73 -8.04
CA VAL A 136 -5.03 10.37 -9.42
C VAL A 136 -4.47 8.95 -9.46
N LEU A 137 -5.02 8.13 -10.35
CA LEU A 137 -4.45 6.84 -10.75
C LEU A 137 -4.66 6.62 -12.25
N GLU A 138 -3.84 5.77 -12.83
CA GLU A 138 -4.02 5.24 -14.17
C GLU A 138 -4.21 3.73 -14.08
N TYR A 139 -4.99 3.16 -14.99
CA TYR A 139 -5.18 1.72 -15.05
C TYR A 139 -5.31 1.22 -16.48
N GLU A 140 -4.96 -0.05 -16.67
CA GLU A 140 -5.18 -0.80 -17.90
C GLU A 140 -5.96 -2.09 -17.62
N VAL A 141 -6.85 -2.45 -18.54
CA VAL A 141 -7.55 -3.74 -18.52
C VAL A 141 -6.58 -4.81 -19.03
N ILE A 142 -6.24 -5.76 -18.15
CA ILE A 142 -5.40 -6.91 -18.52
C ILE A 142 -6.24 -8.04 -19.09
N ARG A 143 -7.39 -8.31 -18.47
CA ARG A 143 -8.29 -9.39 -18.89
C ARG A 143 -9.71 -9.14 -18.41
N THR A 144 -10.68 -9.38 -19.30
CA THR A 144 -12.10 -9.36 -18.96
C THR A 144 -12.63 -10.80 -18.98
N LEU A 145 -13.37 -11.17 -17.94
CA LEU A 145 -14.15 -12.39 -17.81
C LEU A 145 -15.64 -12.00 -17.81
N GLU A 146 -16.54 -12.99 -17.76
CA GLU A 146 -17.99 -12.74 -17.90
C GLU A 146 -18.51 -11.57 -17.05
N ASN A 147 -18.21 -11.57 -15.75
CA ASN A 147 -18.68 -10.55 -14.80
C ASN A 147 -17.55 -9.91 -14.00
N ARG A 148 -16.31 -10.04 -14.42
CA ARG A 148 -15.13 -9.51 -13.72
C ARG A 148 -14.11 -8.96 -14.69
N THR A 149 -13.33 -8.00 -14.24
CA THR A 149 -12.22 -7.43 -15.00
C THR A 149 -10.97 -7.38 -14.13
N LEU A 150 -9.89 -7.99 -14.61
CA LEU A 150 -8.55 -7.83 -14.03
C LEU A 150 -7.92 -6.56 -14.59
N VAL A 151 -7.47 -5.69 -13.72
CA VAL A 151 -6.81 -4.42 -14.06
C VAL A 151 -5.45 -4.30 -13.40
N GLN A 152 -4.50 -3.72 -14.11
CA GLN A 152 -3.24 -3.22 -13.57
C GLN A 152 -3.41 -1.72 -13.30
N ILE A 153 -2.91 -1.26 -12.16
CA ILE A 153 -3.13 0.11 -11.68
C ILE A 153 -1.80 0.75 -11.32
N HIS A 154 -1.55 1.94 -11.87
CA HIS A 154 -0.45 2.81 -11.52
C HIS A 154 -0.96 3.93 -10.61
N LEU A 155 -0.52 3.94 -9.36
CA LEU A 155 -1.03 4.87 -8.37
C LEU A 155 -0.23 6.18 -8.38
N GLY A 156 -0.83 7.25 -8.92
CA GLY A 156 -0.22 8.59 -8.96
C GLY A 156 -0.26 9.32 -7.62
N THR A 157 -1.26 9.04 -6.77
CA THR A 157 -1.39 9.59 -5.41
C THR A 157 -1.78 8.47 -4.45
N GLY A 158 -1.46 8.62 -3.14
CA GLY A 158 -1.76 7.61 -2.11
C GLY A 158 -2.80 8.11 -1.09
N ARG A 159 -4.05 8.33 -1.49
CA ARG A 159 -5.13 8.71 -0.58
C ARG A 159 -5.73 7.50 0.12
N HIS A 160 -6.33 7.73 1.28
CA HIS A 160 -7.00 6.67 2.05
C HIS A 160 -8.05 5.96 1.21
N HIS A 161 -7.95 4.64 1.09
CA HIS A 161 -8.79 3.75 0.27
C HIS A 161 -8.92 4.17 -1.21
N GLN A 162 -7.95 4.86 -1.79
CA GLN A 162 -8.07 5.52 -3.08
C GLN A 162 -8.57 4.61 -4.20
N ILE A 163 -7.88 3.50 -4.45
CA ILE A 163 -8.24 2.55 -5.52
C ILE A 163 -9.67 2.06 -5.30
N ARG A 164 -9.98 1.63 -4.09
CA ARG A 164 -11.27 1.07 -3.70
C ARG A 164 -12.42 2.03 -3.98
N VAL A 165 -12.30 3.29 -3.53
CA VAL A 165 -13.35 4.29 -3.68
C VAL A 165 -13.48 4.79 -5.11
N GLN A 166 -12.39 4.93 -5.88
CA GLN A 166 -12.45 5.40 -7.25
C GLN A 166 -13.08 4.36 -8.18
N PHE A 167 -12.73 3.08 -8.04
CA PHE A 167 -13.36 2.01 -8.81
C PHE A 167 -14.84 1.82 -8.43
N SER A 168 -15.19 1.85 -7.16
CA SER A 168 -16.58 1.81 -6.71
C SER A 168 -17.39 2.99 -7.27
N HIS A 169 -16.85 4.21 -7.22
CA HIS A 169 -17.49 5.41 -7.76
C HIS A 169 -17.72 5.32 -9.29
N ALA A 170 -16.83 4.64 -10.00
CA ALA A 170 -16.96 4.40 -11.43
C ALA A 170 -17.95 3.27 -11.78
N GLY A 171 -18.57 2.62 -10.79
CA GLY A 171 -19.52 1.54 -10.98
C GLY A 171 -18.91 0.14 -11.07
N TYR A 172 -17.61 0.02 -10.78
CA TYR A 172 -16.83 -1.23 -10.83
C TYR A 172 -16.16 -1.53 -9.47
N PRO A 173 -16.93 -1.80 -8.39
CA PRO A 173 -16.31 -2.09 -7.09
C PRO A 173 -15.34 -3.26 -7.20
N LEU A 174 -14.30 -3.26 -6.38
CA LEU A 174 -13.35 -4.38 -6.34
C LEU A 174 -14.03 -5.61 -5.75
N ALA A 175 -13.80 -6.77 -6.33
CA ALA A 175 -14.37 -8.04 -5.85
C ALA A 175 -14.01 -8.25 -4.37
N GLY A 176 -15.00 -8.63 -3.56
CA GLY A 176 -14.87 -8.82 -2.12
C GLY A 176 -14.82 -7.52 -1.29
N ASP A 177 -14.93 -6.33 -1.90
CA ASP A 177 -14.94 -5.06 -1.17
C ASP A 177 -16.34 -4.66 -0.67
N ALA A 178 -16.85 -5.39 0.32
CA ALA A 178 -18.15 -5.11 0.90
C ALA A 178 -18.28 -3.66 1.43
N LYS A 179 -17.18 -3.02 1.85
CA LYS A 179 -17.17 -1.64 2.34
C LYS A 179 -17.52 -0.63 1.24
N TYR A 180 -17.22 -0.96 -0.01
CA TYR A 180 -17.42 -0.11 -1.17
C TYR A 180 -18.40 -0.70 -2.20
N GLY A 181 -19.29 -1.58 -1.75
CA GLY A 181 -20.46 -1.98 -2.53
C GLY A 181 -20.27 -3.19 -3.42
N ALA A 182 -19.21 -3.97 -3.22
CA ALA A 182 -19.10 -5.27 -3.87
C ALA A 182 -20.27 -6.19 -3.50
N LYS A 183 -20.82 -6.88 -4.48
CA LYS A 183 -21.91 -7.86 -4.29
C LYS A 183 -21.36 -9.22 -3.89
N GLU A 184 -20.16 -9.55 -4.37
CA GLU A 184 -19.48 -10.79 -4.06
C GLU A 184 -18.90 -10.75 -2.64
N LYS A 185 -19.14 -11.81 -1.88
CA LYS A 185 -18.54 -12.00 -0.55
C LYS A 185 -17.17 -12.64 -0.72
N GLY A 186 -16.19 -12.21 0.06
CA GLY A 186 -14.85 -12.79 0.04
C GLY A 186 -13.78 -11.81 0.49
N SER A 187 -12.54 -12.19 0.25
CA SER A 187 -11.39 -11.32 0.47
C SER A 187 -11.32 -10.25 -0.61
N LEU A 188 -10.87 -9.05 -0.24
CA LEU A 188 -10.64 -7.96 -1.17
C LEU A 188 -9.61 -8.35 -2.22
N ALA A 189 -9.99 -8.34 -3.48
CA ALA A 189 -9.12 -8.66 -4.61
C ALA A 189 -8.27 -7.44 -5.03
N LEU A 190 -7.31 -7.06 -4.18
CA LEU A 190 -6.36 -5.98 -4.41
C LEU A 190 -5.00 -6.37 -3.87
N CYS A 191 -4.00 -6.41 -4.74
CA CYS A 191 -2.63 -6.76 -4.41
C CYS A 191 -1.64 -5.69 -4.88
N CYS A 192 -0.74 -5.26 -3.98
CA CYS A 192 0.38 -4.41 -4.33
C CYS A 192 1.53 -5.27 -4.85
N LEU A 193 1.90 -5.12 -6.13
CA LEU A 193 2.88 -5.99 -6.78
C LEU A 193 4.31 -5.51 -6.60
N LEU A 194 4.57 -4.23 -6.83
CA LEU A 194 5.93 -3.74 -6.98
C LEU A 194 6.04 -2.26 -6.63
N TYR A 195 7.20 -1.92 -6.07
CA TYR A 195 7.74 -0.58 -6.01
C TYR A 195 8.94 -0.50 -6.94
N THR A 196 8.83 0.24 -8.03
CA THR A 196 10.02 0.70 -8.73
C THR A 196 10.50 1.96 -8.01
N SER A 197 11.58 1.81 -7.29
CA SER A 197 12.33 2.94 -6.72
C SER A 197 13.69 2.91 -7.37
N PRO A 198 14.26 4.05 -7.78
CA PRO A 198 15.70 4.09 -7.97
C PRO A 198 16.31 3.59 -6.65
N SER A 199 17.07 2.51 -6.73
CA SER A 199 17.70 1.89 -5.56
C SER A 199 18.44 2.97 -4.76
N PRO A 200 18.38 2.98 -3.41
CA PRO A 200 19.27 3.82 -2.63
C PRO A 200 20.75 3.62 -2.99
N ARG A 201 21.08 2.51 -3.68
CA ARG A 201 22.42 2.17 -4.19
C ARG A 201 22.74 2.82 -5.53
N ASP A 202 21.75 3.21 -6.35
CA ASP A 202 22.02 3.77 -7.68
C ASP A 202 22.71 5.14 -7.60
N GLY A 203 22.67 5.83 -6.46
CA GLY A 203 23.46 7.02 -6.17
C GLY A 203 24.92 6.75 -5.73
N LEU A 204 25.30 5.49 -5.48
CA LEU A 204 26.64 5.09 -5.06
C LEU A 204 27.47 4.45 -6.18
N LEU A 205 26.86 4.06 -7.29
CA LEU A 205 27.53 3.44 -8.43
C LEU A 205 27.86 4.43 -9.57
N SER A 206 27.56 5.72 -9.39
CA SER A 206 27.92 6.78 -10.33
C SER A 206 29.10 7.62 -9.83
N ARG A 207 30.16 6.97 -9.34
CA ARG A 207 31.48 7.58 -9.15
C ARG A 207 32.59 6.62 -9.58
#